data_175528bd352ccba544ae33d742350579
#
_entry.id   175528bd352ccba544ae33d742350579
#
_cell.length_a   1.000
_cell.length_b   1.000
_cell.length_c   1.000
_cell.angle_alpha   90.00
_cell.angle_beta   90.00
_cell.angle_gamma   90.00
#
_symmetry.space_group_name_H-M   'P 1'
#
loop_
_entity.id
_entity.type
_entity.pdbx_description
1 polymer ?
#
loop_
_entity_poly.entity_id
_entity_poly.type
_entity_poly.pdbx_seq_one_letter_code
_entity_poly.pdbx_strand_id
1 'polypeptide(L)'
;MGLMFFPDEHFPSIGCKNFLMPIEDVFSISGRGIVVTGCIESGYICIGDSLEMVGFNAVSIKVCCAGIETLRKMVDRAEQGLNVGVFLKGVEKKDIRRGMVLTSPRLVCAYKRFKADIYILRTDEGGRAMPLYDRCRLNFYIRTVELSGEVLFPYGVKQIKPGDSLAININLSLPIALNIGLRFAIRENNKTIGIGQVIEIYY
;
A
#
# COMPACT_ATOMS: atom_id res chain seq x y z
N MET A 1 -5.87 -43.50 20.36
CA MET A 1 -5.97 -42.67 19.16
C MET A 1 -5.56 -41.26 19.54
N GLY A 2 -4.24 -40.98 19.48
CA GLY A 2 -3.62 -39.79 20.06
C GLY A 2 -3.67 -38.62 19.08
N LEU A 3 -4.23 -37.52 19.54
CA LEU A 3 -4.13 -36.22 18.88
C LEU A 3 -2.67 -35.74 19.03
N MET A 4 -1.97 -35.67 17.90
CA MET A 4 -0.66 -35.03 17.81
C MET A 4 -0.87 -33.51 17.95
N PHE A 5 -0.52 -32.98 19.09
CA PHE A 5 -0.32 -31.56 19.31
C PHE A 5 0.96 -31.14 18.56
N PHE A 6 0.82 -30.32 17.52
CA PHE A 6 1.96 -29.58 16.97
C PHE A 6 2.27 -28.46 17.96
N PRO A 7 3.50 -28.35 18.48
CA PRO A 7 3.86 -27.21 19.30
C PRO A 7 3.81 -25.95 18.45
N ASP A 8 3.18 -24.89 18.97
CA ASP A 8 3.29 -23.53 18.45
C ASP A 8 4.78 -23.19 18.36
N GLU A 9 5.34 -23.23 17.17
CA GLU A 9 6.68 -22.72 16.91
C GLU A 9 6.66 -21.22 17.19
N HIS A 10 7.06 -20.87 18.37
CA HIS A 10 7.33 -19.52 18.82
C HIS A 10 8.57 -19.03 18.06
N PHE A 11 8.37 -18.49 16.85
CA PHE A 11 9.45 -17.78 16.17
C PHE A 11 9.78 -16.54 17.00
N PRO A 12 11.02 -16.40 17.50
CA PRO A 12 11.43 -15.18 18.19
C PRO A 12 11.31 -14.03 17.18
N SER A 13 10.44 -13.07 17.47
CA SER A 13 10.31 -11.83 16.73
C SER A 13 11.57 -10.98 16.92
N ILE A 14 12.61 -11.26 16.16
CA ILE A 14 13.77 -10.39 16.03
C ILE A 14 13.29 -9.18 15.22
N GLY A 15 12.94 -8.16 15.94
CA GLY A 15 12.47 -6.84 15.62
C GLY A 15 12.47 -6.34 14.19
N CYS A 16 11.45 -6.64 13.40
CA CYS A 16 11.08 -5.83 12.22
C CYS A 16 10.51 -4.49 12.69
N LYS A 17 11.36 -3.54 13.03
CA LYS A 17 10.90 -2.22 13.44
C LYS A 17 10.38 -1.48 12.22
N ASN A 18 9.02 -1.37 12.13
CA ASN A 18 8.33 -0.52 11.16
C ASN A 18 8.63 -0.85 9.69
N PHE A 19 8.87 -2.14 9.37
CA PHE A 19 9.08 -2.56 7.99
C PHE A 19 7.80 -2.39 7.17
N LEU A 20 7.93 -1.76 6.02
CA LEU A 20 6.87 -1.58 5.05
C LEU A 20 7.45 -1.58 3.64
N MET A 21 6.92 -2.45 2.78
CA MET A 21 7.31 -2.58 1.37
C MET A 21 6.05 -2.72 0.50
N PRO A 22 5.74 -1.73 -0.34
CA PRO A 22 4.69 -1.88 -1.36
C PRO A 22 5.10 -2.95 -2.38
N ILE A 23 4.17 -3.84 -2.73
CA ILE A 23 4.40 -4.89 -3.72
C ILE A 23 4.26 -4.31 -5.13
N GLU A 24 5.32 -4.45 -5.92
CA GLU A 24 5.38 -4.05 -7.32
C GLU A 24 5.05 -5.21 -8.25
N ASP A 25 5.69 -6.38 -8.02
CA ASP A 25 5.48 -7.58 -8.81
C ASP A 25 5.45 -8.84 -7.95
N VAL A 26 4.84 -9.91 -8.50
CA VAL A 26 4.68 -11.21 -7.84
C VAL A 26 5.10 -12.32 -8.78
N PHE A 27 6.10 -13.10 -8.38
CA PHE A 27 6.65 -14.22 -9.15
C PHE A 27 6.41 -15.54 -8.41
N SER A 28 6.16 -16.59 -9.17
CA SER A 28 6.20 -17.98 -8.67
C SER A 28 7.45 -18.63 -9.25
N ILE A 29 8.38 -19.04 -8.39
CA ILE A 29 9.63 -19.68 -8.81
C ILE A 29 9.56 -21.14 -8.43
N SER A 30 9.69 -22.03 -9.43
CA SER A 30 9.68 -23.48 -9.21
C SER A 30 10.75 -23.89 -8.19
N GLY A 31 10.34 -24.62 -7.15
CA GLY A 31 11.23 -25.08 -6.09
C GLY A 31 11.63 -24.01 -5.04
N ARG A 32 11.26 -22.73 -5.25
CA ARG A 32 11.60 -21.64 -4.31
C ARG A 32 10.37 -20.91 -3.72
N GLY A 33 9.17 -21.16 -4.24
CA GLY A 33 7.93 -20.57 -3.74
C GLY A 33 7.57 -19.23 -4.38
N ILE A 34 6.92 -18.37 -3.60
CA ILE A 34 6.47 -17.05 -4.05
C ILE A 34 7.52 -16.00 -3.72
N VAL A 35 7.82 -15.13 -4.68
CA VAL A 35 8.70 -13.98 -4.52
C VAL A 35 7.90 -12.73 -4.82
N VAL A 36 7.93 -11.76 -3.92
CA VAL A 36 7.38 -10.42 -4.14
C VAL A 36 8.52 -9.42 -4.24
N THR A 37 8.41 -8.46 -5.15
CA THR A 37 9.40 -7.40 -5.31
C THR A 37 8.84 -6.05 -4.95
N GLY A 38 9.71 -5.16 -4.51
CA GLY A 38 9.37 -3.78 -4.18
C GLY A 38 10.55 -3.03 -3.56
N CYS A 39 10.36 -1.72 -3.40
CA CYS A 39 11.27 -0.87 -2.65
C CYS A 39 10.82 -0.81 -1.17
N ILE A 40 11.75 -1.01 -0.24
CA ILE A 40 11.46 -0.87 1.19
C ILE A 40 11.19 0.62 1.50
N GLU A 41 9.94 0.95 1.83
CA GLU A 41 9.48 2.31 2.12
C GLU A 41 9.93 2.76 3.52
N SER A 42 9.95 1.83 4.49
CA SER A 42 10.41 2.09 5.86
C SER A 42 10.93 0.85 6.55
N GLY A 43 11.77 1.05 7.57
CA GLY A 43 12.29 0.02 8.44
C GLY A 43 13.29 -0.93 7.79
N TYR A 44 13.30 -2.16 8.27
CA TYR A 44 14.17 -3.23 7.76
C TYR A 44 13.51 -4.60 7.90
N ILE A 45 13.99 -5.58 7.13
CA ILE A 45 13.54 -6.96 7.13
C ILE A 45 14.72 -7.92 7.28
N CYS A 46 14.51 -9.02 8.02
CA CYS A 46 15.46 -10.12 8.15
C CYS A 46 14.83 -11.46 7.71
N ILE A 47 15.66 -12.40 7.35
CA ILE A 47 15.21 -13.79 7.11
C ILE A 47 14.62 -14.34 8.42
N GLY A 48 13.48 -15.03 8.30
CA GLY A 48 12.75 -15.60 9.45
C GLY A 48 11.67 -14.68 10.03
N ASP A 49 11.61 -13.41 9.62
CA ASP A 49 10.60 -12.48 10.13
C ASP A 49 9.17 -12.91 9.81
N SER A 50 8.30 -12.79 10.83
CA SER A 50 6.86 -12.92 10.65
C SER A 50 6.31 -11.57 10.18
N LEU A 51 5.61 -11.58 9.06
CA LEU A 51 5.10 -10.40 8.39
C LEU A 51 3.60 -10.53 8.10
N GLU A 52 2.98 -9.43 7.74
CA GLU A 52 1.61 -9.36 7.27
C GLU A 52 1.54 -8.76 5.87
N MET A 53 0.66 -9.31 5.07
CA MET A 53 0.31 -8.76 3.77
C MET A 53 -1.04 -8.08 3.85
N VAL A 54 -1.08 -6.80 3.52
CA VAL A 54 -2.24 -5.92 3.71
C VAL A 54 -2.66 -5.30 2.38
N GLY A 55 -3.96 -5.30 2.09
CA GLY A 55 -4.55 -4.65 0.93
C GLY A 55 -5.68 -5.46 0.31
N PHE A 56 -6.61 -4.80 -0.36
CA PHE A 56 -7.79 -5.31 -1.08
C PHE A 56 -8.79 -6.15 -0.26
N ASN A 57 -8.38 -6.69 0.87
CA ASN A 57 -9.22 -7.44 1.80
C ASN A 57 -9.21 -6.77 3.18
N ALA A 58 -10.27 -6.99 3.95
CA ALA A 58 -10.34 -6.46 5.32
C ALA A 58 -9.38 -7.20 6.29
N VAL A 59 -8.95 -8.41 5.93
CA VAL A 59 -8.10 -9.27 6.78
C VAL A 59 -6.72 -9.35 6.15
N SER A 60 -5.68 -9.14 6.96
CA SER A 60 -4.29 -9.35 6.57
C SER A 60 -3.95 -10.84 6.49
N ILE A 61 -2.99 -11.18 5.62
CA ILE A 61 -2.47 -12.54 5.47
C ILE A 61 -1.12 -12.61 6.18
N LYS A 62 -0.99 -13.54 7.12
CA LYS A 62 0.29 -13.80 7.80
C LYS A 62 1.22 -14.57 6.90
N VAL A 63 2.45 -14.13 6.77
CA VAL A 63 3.50 -14.73 5.94
C VAL A 63 4.84 -14.72 6.67
N CYS A 64 5.78 -15.57 6.23
CA CYS A 64 7.13 -15.60 6.77
C CYS A 64 8.13 -15.26 5.67
N CYS A 65 9.13 -14.44 5.98
CA CYS A 65 10.28 -14.14 5.13
C CYS A 65 11.23 -15.34 5.08
N ALA A 66 11.25 -16.06 3.97
CA ALA A 66 12.11 -17.22 3.77
C ALA A 66 13.47 -16.88 3.16
N GLY A 67 13.62 -15.69 2.60
CA GLY A 67 14.86 -15.22 1.99
C GLY A 67 14.69 -13.82 1.42
N ILE A 68 15.81 -13.14 1.24
CA ILE A 68 15.84 -11.78 0.71
C ILE A 68 16.92 -11.74 -0.39
N GLU A 69 16.58 -11.18 -1.54
CA GLU A 69 17.49 -10.94 -2.64
C GLU A 69 17.55 -9.47 -2.98
N THR A 70 18.74 -8.90 -3.10
CA THR A 70 18.96 -7.55 -3.63
C THR A 70 20.17 -7.57 -4.56
N LEU A 71 20.09 -6.85 -5.69
CA LEU A 71 21.15 -6.80 -6.71
C LEU A 71 21.66 -8.20 -7.14
N ARG A 72 20.74 -9.18 -7.25
CA ARG A 72 21.03 -10.60 -7.58
C ARG A 72 21.89 -11.33 -6.54
N LYS A 73 21.91 -10.86 -5.29
CA LYS A 73 22.61 -11.50 -4.18
C LYS A 73 21.64 -11.78 -3.05
N MET A 74 21.75 -12.97 -2.48
CA MET A 74 21.04 -13.30 -1.25
C MET A 74 21.68 -12.57 -0.08
N VAL A 75 20.84 -12.00 0.78
CA VAL A 75 21.26 -11.26 1.98
C VAL A 75 20.39 -11.68 3.17
N ASP A 76 20.93 -11.58 4.37
CA ASP A 76 20.19 -11.93 5.61
C ASP A 76 19.30 -10.79 6.07
N ARG A 77 19.61 -9.56 5.67
CA ARG A 77 18.90 -8.35 6.06
C ARG A 77 18.89 -7.33 4.92
N ALA A 78 17.77 -6.58 4.82
CA ALA A 78 17.65 -5.44 3.91
C ALA A 78 16.93 -4.27 4.59
N GLU A 79 17.27 -3.03 4.20
CA GLU A 79 16.86 -1.80 4.88
C GLU A 79 16.14 -0.84 3.91
N GLN A 80 15.52 0.18 4.48
CA GLN A 80 14.83 1.25 3.77
C GLN A 80 15.64 1.77 2.57
N GLY A 81 14.95 1.99 1.45
CA GLY A 81 15.52 2.49 0.20
C GLY A 81 16.05 1.42 -0.74
N LEU A 82 16.17 0.15 -0.28
CA LEU A 82 16.61 -0.94 -1.14
C LEU A 82 15.44 -1.54 -1.93
N ASN A 83 15.69 -1.84 -3.21
CA ASN A 83 14.83 -2.69 -4.01
C ASN A 83 15.18 -4.16 -3.73
N VAL A 84 14.19 -4.93 -3.31
CA VAL A 84 14.39 -6.31 -2.89
C VAL A 84 13.37 -7.26 -3.51
N GLY A 85 13.77 -8.51 -3.65
CA GLY A 85 12.88 -9.67 -3.82
C GLY A 85 12.79 -10.42 -2.50
N VAL A 86 11.59 -10.53 -1.95
CA VAL A 86 11.35 -11.26 -0.70
C VAL A 86 10.68 -12.58 -1.00
N PHE A 87 11.32 -13.67 -0.60
CA PHE A 87 10.79 -15.03 -0.71
C PHE A 87 9.82 -15.26 0.45
N LEU A 88 8.59 -15.65 0.14
CA LEU A 88 7.53 -15.82 1.12
C LEU A 88 7.15 -17.27 1.29
N LYS A 89 6.87 -17.66 2.55
CA LYS A 89 6.20 -18.90 2.94
C LYS A 89 4.84 -18.59 3.55
N GLY A 90 3.90 -19.55 3.43
CA GLY A 90 2.58 -19.42 4.04
C GLY A 90 1.55 -18.72 3.16
N VAL A 91 1.80 -18.57 1.85
CA VAL A 91 0.90 -17.88 0.93
C VAL A 91 0.97 -18.46 -0.48
N GLU A 92 -0.14 -18.39 -1.23
CA GLU A 92 -0.21 -18.77 -2.63
C GLU A 92 -0.23 -17.54 -3.54
N LYS A 93 0.19 -17.72 -4.80
CA LYS A 93 0.23 -16.62 -5.79
C LYS A 93 -1.14 -15.96 -6.00
N LYS A 94 -2.23 -16.72 -5.89
CA LYS A 94 -3.60 -16.20 -6.06
C LYS A 94 -4.01 -15.17 -5.01
N ASP A 95 -3.37 -15.21 -3.83
CA ASP A 95 -3.69 -14.38 -2.68
C ASP A 95 -2.92 -13.04 -2.68
N ILE A 96 -1.94 -12.93 -3.58
CA ILE A 96 -1.05 -11.76 -3.67
C ILE A 96 -1.23 -11.06 -5.01
N ARG A 97 -1.20 -9.74 -4.98
CA ARG A 97 -1.16 -8.93 -6.20
C ARG A 97 -0.47 -7.59 -5.96
N ARG A 98 -0.01 -6.99 -7.04
CA ARG A 98 0.51 -5.63 -7.05
C ARG A 98 -0.47 -4.67 -6.37
N GLY A 99 0.04 -3.74 -5.56
CA GLY A 99 -0.74 -2.78 -4.79
C GLY A 99 -1.02 -3.21 -3.35
N MET A 100 -0.78 -4.48 -2.99
CA MET A 100 -0.70 -4.89 -1.59
C MET A 100 0.62 -4.40 -0.98
N VAL A 101 0.69 -4.44 0.35
CA VAL A 101 1.87 -4.04 1.12
C VAL A 101 2.30 -5.20 1.99
N LEU A 102 3.60 -5.52 1.96
CA LEU A 102 4.23 -6.43 2.91
C LEU A 102 4.75 -5.59 4.09
N THR A 103 4.39 -5.95 5.32
CA THR A 103 4.61 -5.09 6.48
C THR A 103 4.88 -5.86 7.76
N SER A 104 5.49 -5.20 8.75
CA SER A 104 5.52 -5.68 10.12
C SER A 104 4.10 -5.89 10.65
N PRO A 105 3.87 -6.89 11.53
CA PRO A 105 2.54 -7.15 12.06
C PRO A 105 1.91 -5.91 12.70
N ARG A 106 0.65 -5.63 12.36
CA ARG A 106 -0.17 -4.53 12.90
C ARG A 106 0.35 -3.11 12.64
N LEU A 107 1.30 -2.92 11.72
CA LEU A 107 1.84 -1.60 11.42
C LEU A 107 0.86 -0.74 10.62
N VAL A 108 0.19 -1.34 9.64
CA VAL A 108 -0.84 -0.69 8.82
C VAL A 108 -2.03 -1.62 8.62
N CYS A 109 -3.20 -1.04 8.38
CA CYS A 109 -4.41 -1.78 8.05
C CYS A 109 -4.97 -1.31 6.70
N ALA A 110 -5.86 -2.12 6.12
CA ALA A 110 -6.53 -1.78 4.87
C ALA A 110 -7.79 -0.97 5.14
N TYR A 111 -7.89 0.20 4.53
CA TYR A 111 -9.02 1.10 4.66
C TYR A 111 -9.54 1.53 3.29
N LYS A 112 -10.80 1.88 3.25
CA LYS A 112 -11.50 2.33 2.04
C LYS A 112 -11.82 3.82 2.07
N ARG A 113 -11.98 4.38 3.27
CA ARG A 113 -12.39 5.77 3.48
C ARG A 113 -11.36 6.54 4.28
N PHE A 114 -11.03 7.73 3.81
CA PHE A 114 -10.09 8.61 4.48
C PHE A 114 -10.35 10.07 4.09
N LYS A 115 -9.81 10.97 4.89
CA LYS A 115 -9.75 12.40 4.60
C LYS A 115 -8.35 12.77 4.15
N ALA A 116 -8.26 13.64 3.17
CA ALA A 116 -6.99 14.08 2.64
C ALA A 116 -7.00 15.57 2.34
N ASP A 117 -5.87 16.21 2.56
CA ASP A 117 -5.59 17.52 1.98
C ASP A 117 -5.17 17.29 0.53
N ILE A 118 -5.83 17.97 -0.39
CA ILE A 118 -5.53 17.89 -1.82
C ILE A 118 -5.20 19.26 -2.38
N TYR A 119 -4.41 19.25 -3.44
CA TYR A 119 -4.16 20.39 -4.32
C TYR A 119 -4.49 20.00 -5.74
N ILE A 120 -5.32 20.81 -6.40
CA ILE A 120 -5.68 20.61 -7.81
C ILE A 120 -4.73 21.42 -8.67
N LEU A 121 -3.98 20.72 -9.54
CA LEU A 121 -2.99 21.32 -10.41
C LEU A 121 -3.62 22.29 -11.39
N ARG A 122 -3.00 23.45 -11.57
CA ARG A 122 -3.38 24.44 -12.58
C ARG A 122 -3.00 23.98 -13.98
N THR A 123 -3.52 24.64 -14.99
CA THR A 123 -3.24 24.32 -16.39
C THR A 123 -1.76 24.49 -16.74
N ASP A 124 -1.10 25.51 -16.19
CA ASP A 124 0.34 25.77 -16.36
C ASP A 124 1.23 24.74 -15.65
N GLU A 125 0.70 24.04 -14.65
CA GLU A 125 1.35 22.92 -13.96
C GLU A 125 1.08 21.56 -14.62
N GLY A 126 0.46 21.56 -15.79
CA GLY A 126 0.04 20.34 -16.46
C GLY A 126 -1.29 19.77 -15.97
N GLY A 127 -2.03 20.47 -15.12
CA GLY A 127 -3.30 20.06 -14.56
C GLY A 127 -4.50 20.25 -15.52
N ARG A 128 -5.67 20.46 -14.95
CA ARG A 128 -6.94 20.61 -15.69
C ARG A 128 -7.38 22.08 -15.76
N ALA A 129 -8.21 22.41 -16.76
CA ALA A 129 -8.82 23.74 -16.89
C ALA A 129 -10.17 23.85 -16.16
N MET A 130 -10.91 22.75 -16.06
CA MET A 130 -12.26 22.74 -15.49
C MET A 130 -12.25 22.45 -13.99
N PRO A 131 -13.16 23.05 -13.21
CA PRO A 131 -13.31 22.71 -11.78
C PRO A 131 -13.68 21.25 -11.55
N LEU A 132 -13.38 20.73 -10.37
CA LEU A 132 -13.93 19.48 -9.84
C LEU A 132 -15.27 19.75 -9.17
N TYR A 133 -16.18 18.81 -9.26
CA TYR A 133 -17.50 18.85 -8.61
C TYR A 133 -17.60 17.75 -7.56
N ASP A 134 -18.47 17.98 -6.58
CA ASP A 134 -18.77 16.99 -5.53
C ASP A 134 -19.24 15.67 -6.16
N ARG A 135 -18.88 14.55 -5.50
CA ARG A 135 -19.20 13.18 -5.90
C ARG A 135 -18.65 12.74 -7.26
N CYS A 136 -17.71 13.48 -7.85
CA CYS A 136 -17.06 13.00 -9.07
C CYS A 136 -16.18 11.78 -8.76
N ARG A 137 -16.06 10.88 -9.77
CA ARG A 137 -15.16 9.72 -9.71
C ARG A 137 -13.86 10.05 -10.37
N LEU A 138 -12.78 9.79 -9.65
CA LEU A 138 -11.40 10.01 -10.11
C LEU A 138 -10.56 8.76 -9.85
N ASN A 139 -9.39 8.71 -10.46
CA ASN A 139 -8.40 7.69 -10.20
C ASN A 139 -7.35 8.20 -9.21
N PHE A 140 -7.03 7.37 -8.23
CA PHE A 140 -6.05 7.65 -7.19
C PHE A 140 -4.86 6.72 -7.37
N TYR A 141 -3.70 7.27 -7.63
CA TYR A 141 -2.44 6.53 -7.71
C TYR A 141 -1.74 6.60 -6.35
N ILE A 142 -1.83 5.49 -5.62
CA ILE A 142 -1.37 5.38 -4.23
C ILE A 142 -0.34 4.25 -4.17
N ARG A 143 0.93 4.56 -3.83
CA ARG A 143 2.04 3.60 -3.90
C ARG A 143 2.11 2.94 -5.28
N THR A 144 1.86 1.64 -5.37
CA THR A 144 1.98 0.84 -6.60
C THR A 144 0.64 0.52 -7.27
N VAL A 145 -0.47 1.07 -6.75
CA VAL A 145 -1.83 0.78 -7.26
C VAL A 145 -2.55 2.03 -7.73
N GLU A 146 -3.34 1.87 -8.78
CA GLU A 146 -4.31 2.85 -9.24
C GLU A 146 -5.72 2.30 -8.98
N LEU A 147 -6.54 3.08 -8.26
CA LEU A 147 -7.91 2.74 -7.90
C LEU A 147 -8.85 3.90 -8.19
N SER A 148 -10.05 3.57 -8.65
CA SER A 148 -11.11 4.57 -8.71
C SER A 148 -11.66 4.87 -7.32
N GLY A 149 -12.10 6.10 -7.12
CA GLY A 149 -12.74 6.53 -5.89
C GLY A 149 -13.66 7.71 -6.12
N GLU A 150 -14.56 7.92 -5.20
CA GLU A 150 -15.49 9.05 -5.15
C GLU A 150 -14.92 10.10 -4.20
N VAL A 151 -14.95 11.37 -4.62
CA VAL A 151 -14.59 12.51 -3.76
C VAL A 151 -15.85 13.11 -3.16
N LEU A 152 -15.79 13.45 -1.87
CA LEU A 152 -16.89 14.04 -1.12
C LEU A 152 -16.42 15.36 -0.51
N PHE A 153 -17.03 16.44 -0.94
CA PHE A 153 -16.65 17.78 -0.50
C PHE A 153 -17.24 18.13 0.87
N PRO A 154 -16.62 19.03 1.62
CA PRO A 154 -17.20 19.59 2.83
C PRO A 154 -18.50 20.32 2.52
N TYR A 155 -19.37 20.42 3.54
CA TYR A 155 -20.65 21.13 3.42
C TYR A 155 -20.46 22.56 2.91
N GLY A 156 -21.29 22.95 1.94
CA GLY A 156 -21.25 24.29 1.33
C GLY A 156 -20.27 24.46 0.16
N VAL A 157 -19.35 23.53 -0.07
CA VAL A 157 -18.44 23.55 -1.22
C VAL A 157 -19.09 22.86 -2.41
N LYS A 158 -19.32 23.60 -3.50
CA LYS A 158 -19.92 23.05 -4.73
C LYS A 158 -18.89 22.62 -5.78
N GLN A 159 -17.74 23.28 -5.78
CA GLN A 159 -16.67 23.03 -6.74
C GLN A 159 -15.30 23.39 -6.14
N ILE A 160 -14.25 22.75 -6.66
CA ILE A 160 -12.84 23.04 -6.38
C ILE A 160 -12.21 23.48 -7.71
N LYS A 161 -11.61 24.65 -7.75
CA LYS A 161 -10.98 25.20 -8.96
C LYS A 161 -9.53 24.72 -9.05
N PRO A 162 -8.95 24.65 -10.26
CA PRO A 162 -7.50 24.51 -10.44
C PRO A 162 -6.73 25.58 -9.65
N GLY A 163 -5.73 25.16 -8.88
CA GLY A 163 -4.98 25.99 -7.96
C GLY A 163 -5.51 26.03 -6.53
N ASP A 164 -6.67 25.46 -6.25
CA ASP A 164 -7.22 25.40 -4.90
C ASP A 164 -6.64 24.22 -4.12
N SER A 165 -6.49 24.43 -2.81
CA SER A 165 -6.23 23.37 -1.82
C SER A 165 -7.41 23.22 -0.89
N LEU A 166 -7.79 21.98 -0.57
CA LEU A 166 -8.93 21.69 0.29
C LEU A 166 -8.81 20.31 0.93
N ALA A 167 -9.29 20.19 2.17
CA ALA A 167 -9.48 18.91 2.82
C ALA A 167 -10.80 18.27 2.37
N ILE A 168 -10.74 17.09 1.76
CA ILE A 168 -11.88 16.34 1.26
C ILE A 168 -11.93 14.92 1.81
N ASN A 169 -13.12 14.31 1.78
CA ASN A 169 -13.25 12.89 2.03
C ASN A 169 -13.17 12.09 0.74
N ILE A 170 -12.52 10.95 0.79
CA ILE A 170 -12.32 10.05 -0.35
C ILE A 170 -12.83 8.67 0.04
N ASN A 171 -13.61 8.06 -0.87
CA ASN A 171 -14.10 6.69 -0.74
C ASN A 171 -13.62 5.87 -1.94
N LEU A 172 -12.61 5.03 -1.71
CA LEU A 172 -12.01 4.17 -2.75
C LEU A 172 -12.94 3.01 -3.11
N SER A 173 -12.77 2.46 -4.30
CA SER A 173 -13.48 1.26 -4.77
C SER A 173 -13.11 0.01 -3.96
N LEU A 174 -11.85 -0.11 -3.52
CA LEU A 174 -11.33 -1.22 -2.71
C LEU A 174 -10.53 -0.68 -1.52
N PRO A 175 -10.47 -1.43 -0.40
CA PRO A 175 -9.60 -1.07 0.72
C PRO A 175 -8.14 -1.29 0.33
N ILE A 176 -7.25 -0.42 0.79
CA ILE A 176 -5.80 -0.51 0.62
C ILE A 176 -5.09 -0.15 1.91
N ALA A 177 -3.83 -0.56 2.03
CA ALA A 177 -2.99 -0.18 3.16
C ALA A 177 -2.78 1.34 3.20
N LEU A 178 -3.31 2.00 4.22
CA LEU A 178 -3.22 3.46 4.42
C LEU A 178 -2.53 3.79 5.74
N ASN A 179 -1.79 4.88 5.74
CA ASN A 179 -1.28 5.55 6.94
C ASN A 179 -1.42 7.06 6.79
N ILE A 180 -1.50 7.76 7.91
CA ILE A 180 -1.48 9.23 7.93
C ILE A 180 -0.15 9.71 7.35
N GLY A 181 -0.19 10.77 6.56
CA GLY A 181 0.96 11.32 5.86
C GLY A 181 1.24 10.70 4.49
N LEU A 182 0.55 9.63 4.12
CA LEU A 182 0.70 8.97 2.81
C LEU A 182 0.31 9.91 1.69
N ARG A 183 1.22 10.13 0.73
CA ARG A 183 1.00 10.97 -0.44
C ARG A 183 0.47 10.15 -1.61
N PHE A 184 -0.33 10.79 -2.45
CA PHE A 184 -0.91 10.16 -3.65
C PHE A 184 -1.12 11.18 -4.76
N ALA A 185 -1.25 10.68 -5.98
CA ALA A 185 -1.65 11.48 -7.14
C ALA A 185 -3.11 11.22 -7.50
N ILE A 186 -3.80 12.28 -7.95
CA ILE A 186 -5.15 12.22 -8.49
C ILE A 186 -5.03 12.28 -10.01
N ARG A 187 -5.63 11.32 -10.70
CA ARG A 187 -5.55 11.20 -12.16
C ARG A 187 -6.92 11.18 -12.83
N GLU A 188 -6.96 11.73 -14.01
CA GLU A 188 -8.11 11.72 -14.93
C GLU A 188 -7.58 11.52 -16.35
N ASN A 189 -8.13 10.57 -17.11
CA ASN A 189 -7.71 10.28 -18.49
C ASN A 189 -6.18 10.16 -18.66
N ASN A 190 -5.53 9.39 -17.77
CA ASN A 190 -4.07 9.18 -17.72
C ASN A 190 -3.23 10.44 -17.42
N LYS A 191 -3.85 11.55 -17.05
CA LYS A 191 -3.18 12.78 -16.69
C LYS A 191 -3.27 13.03 -15.20
N THR A 192 -2.18 13.43 -14.56
CA THR A 192 -2.20 13.87 -13.16
C THR A 192 -2.86 15.25 -13.11
N ILE A 193 -3.95 15.35 -12.33
CA ILE A 193 -4.73 16.58 -12.18
C ILE A 193 -4.66 17.15 -10.77
N GLY A 194 -4.05 16.42 -9.84
CA GLY A 194 -3.90 16.85 -8.46
C GLY A 194 -3.00 15.92 -7.68
N ILE A 195 -2.63 16.36 -6.51
CA ILE A 195 -1.86 15.62 -5.51
C ILE A 195 -2.57 15.71 -4.17
N GLY A 196 -2.34 14.75 -3.29
CA GLY A 196 -2.93 14.79 -1.95
C GLY A 196 -2.09 14.05 -0.91
N GLN A 197 -2.47 14.29 0.34
CA GLN A 197 -1.87 13.62 1.49
C GLN A 197 -2.98 13.19 2.46
N VAL A 198 -2.91 11.97 2.95
CA VAL A 198 -3.86 11.43 3.94
C VAL A 198 -3.66 12.14 5.28
N ILE A 199 -4.73 12.71 5.83
CA ILE A 199 -4.71 13.43 7.13
C ILE A 199 -5.53 12.70 8.20
N GLU A 200 -6.52 11.88 7.80
CA GLU A 200 -7.38 11.13 8.72
C GLU A 200 -7.88 9.86 8.05
N ILE A 201 -8.04 8.78 8.79
CA ILE A 201 -8.51 7.48 8.27
C ILE A 201 -9.77 7.07 9.01
N TYR A 202 -10.80 6.62 8.26
CA TYR A 202 -12.08 6.19 8.82
C TYR A 202 -12.21 4.66 8.80
N TYR A 203 -12.62 4.10 9.94
CA TYR A 203 -12.84 2.68 10.15
C TYR A 203 -14.15 2.19 9.52
#